data_c41db13592ed3e9d69ebe909ad7f9c19
#
_entry.id   c41db13592ed3e9d69ebe909ad7f9c19
#
_cell.length_a   1.000
_cell.length_b   1.000
_cell.length_c   1.000
_cell.angle_alpha   90.00
_cell.angle_beta   90.00
_cell.angle_gamma   90.00
#
_symmetry.space_group_name_H-M   'P 1'
#
loop_
_entity.id
_entity.type
_entity.pdbx_description
1 polymer ?
#
loop_
_entity_poly.entity_id
_entity_poly.type
_entity_poly.pdbx_seq_one_letter_code
_entity_poly.pdbx_strand_id
1 'polypeptide(L)'
;MMTTARTIRAFWVLLACMTPRLAHAQKTDTLGTDTTAERLGLWARSSRTSGLLLTSGKTYNRVEGLPVYIGPVFHDSSGKAAFNVSVLGIIRSADTFHWDHENLGHNLGAGMRVGRERGYELDISSYDLVAPVEKWQLPDPDAGLAAFFVRRDFRDYFNRHGAKAIGTFHMSSRSSLAVEWSDERWAAERTRSVFSVFRNGKTWRANPLVDAGRFHTAVARANIDTRNDDINPSTGWLILAEYERGSGRVTDAGLASPLARPAPVSQLAYGRALLDLRRYNRLSPNSWINARLVLGGWLHGDELPLERRFSVGGVGTIPGFDFRKYQPGTVDVSQCSDGGQPPPGNPAQCERVALAQLEYRSELHSSLLDFLNWRPIRLRGIGFTVQPTAVAFVDAGRGWLVGQPSGTLEYSTHSFPRFGTFRTDVGLGIDLGIFGIYVAKAVSSSKEPANVFLRLHRRF
;
A
#
# COMPACT_ATOMS: atom_id res chain seq x y z
N MET A 1 -25.13 -23.71 -18.71
CA MET A 1 -25.76 -23.56 -17.38
C MET A 1 -24.91 -24.02 -16.19
N MET A 2 -23.84 -24.75 -16.38
CA MET A 2 -22.97 -25.25 -15.28
C MET A 2 -21.90 -24.25 -14.79
N THR A 3 -21.63 -23.19 -15.50
CA THR A 3 -20.62 -22.16 -15.17
C THR A 3 -21.07 -21.16 -14.12
N THR A 4 -22.37 -20.89 -14.00
CA THR A 4 -22.93 -19.90 -13.06
C THR A 4 -22.93 -20.38 -11.60
N ALA A 5 -23.16 -21.68 -11.36
CA ALA A 5 -23.23 -22.23 -10.00
C ALA A 5 -21.83 -22.29 -9.31
N ARG A 6 -20.76 -22.52 -10.07
CA ARG A 6 -19.37 -22.49 -9.53
C ARG A 6 -18.92 -21.08 -9.17
N THR A 7 -19.33 -20.08 -9.97
CA THR A 7 -19.01 -18.67 -9.71
C THR A 7 -19.68 -18.14 -8.43
N ILE A 8 -20.93 -18.53 -8.19
CA ILE A 8 -21.70 -18.12 -7.00
C ILE A 8 -21.11 -18.75 -5.72
N ARG A 9 -20.70 -20.01 -5.75
CA ARG A 9 -20.07 -20.67 -4.59
C ARG A 9 -18.71 -20.04 -4.23
N ALA A 10 -17.89 -19.70 -5.23
CA ALA A 10 -16.63 -18.99 -5.02
C ALA A 10 -16.85 -17.58 -4.43
N PHE A 11 -17.93 -16.90 -4.82
CA PHE A 11 -18.32 -15.59 -4.28
C PHE A 11 -18.66 -15.66 -2.79
N TRP A 12 -19.44 -16.63 -2.35
CA TRP A 12 -19.81 -16.79 -0.94
C TRP A 12 -18.64 -17.20 -0.06
N VAL A 13 -17.72 -18.01 -0.55
CA VAL A 13 -16.48 -18.37 0.18
C VAL A 13 -15.58 -17.14 0.33
N LEU A 14 -15.42 -16.33 -0.71
CA LEU A 14 -14.64 -15.08 -0.66
C LEU A 14 -15.28 -14.03 0.24
N LEU A 15 -16.59 -13.87 0.18
CA LEU A 15 -17.35 -12.95 1.05
C LEU A 15 -17.28 -13.41 2.52
N ALA A 16 -17.38 -14.70 2.80
CA ALA A 16 -17.24 -15.27 4.14
C ALA A 16 -15.81 -15.14 4.70
N CYS A 17 -14.79 -15.17 3.84
CA CYS A 17 -13.40 -14.91 4.24
C CYS A 17 -13.11 -13.42 4.49
N MET A 18 -13.87 -12.51 3.88
CA MET A 18 -13.68 -11.05 4.03
C MET A 18 -14.44 -10.46 5.22
N THR A 19 -15.62 -10.99 5.58
CA THR A 19 -16.53 -10.38 6.56
C THR A 19 -16.02 -10.31 8.01
N PRO A 20 -15.27 -11.25 8.57
CA PRO A 20 -14.82 -11.13 9.96
C PRO A 20 -13.65 -10.15 10.16
N ARG A 21 -13.04 -9.63 9.09
CA ARG A 21 -11.78 -8.87 9.14
C ARG A 21 -11.89 -7.40 8.76
N LEU A 22 -13.00 -6.96 8.21
CA LEU A 22 -13.23 -5.53 7.94
C LEU A 22 -13.11 -4.69 9.21
N ALA A 23 -13.52 -5.22 10.36
CA ALA A 23 -13.39 -4.54 11.64
C ALA A 23 -11.96 -4.56 12.24
N HIS A 24 -11.07 -5.47 11.80
CA HIS A 24 -9.69 -5.57 12.28
C HIS A 24 -8.64 -5.04 11.30
N ALA A 25 -9.02 -4.80 10.03
CA ALA A 25 -8.11 -4.31 8.98
C ALA A 25 -7.67 -2.86 9.19
N GLN A 26 -8.30 -2.12 10.09
CA GLN A 26 -8.04 -0.71 10.33
C GLN A 26 -6.79 -0.42 11.18
N LYS A 27 -6.15 -1.46 11.72
CA LYS A 27 -5.00 -1.28 12.63
C LYS A 27 -3.64 -1.12 11.94
N THR A 28 -3.57 -1.10 10.63
CA THR A 28 -2.31 -1.14 9.89
C THR A 28 -2.11 0.03 8.92
N ASP A 29 -2.24 1.25 9.40
CA ASP A 29 -1.67 2.43 8.75
C ASP A 29 -0.17 2.61 9.10
N THR A 30 0.53 1.51 9.32
CA THR A 30 1.96 1.54 9.61
C THR A 30 2.75 1.42 8.32
N LEU A 31 3.71 2.32 8.09
CA LEU A 31 4.80 2.08 7.16
C LEU A 31 5.50 0.77 7.57
N GLY A 32 4.98 -0.32 7.05
CA GLY A 32 5.71 -1.53 6.77
C GLY A 32 6.44 -2.29 7.89
N THR A 33 6.08 -2.21 9.17
CA THR A 33 6.46 -3.28 10.10
C THR A 33 5.54 -4.48 9.89
N ASP A 34 5.62 -5.07 8.73
CA ASP A 34 4.90 -6.30 8.43
C ASP A 34 5.64 -7.48 9.07
N THR A 35 5.56 -7.61 10.39
CA THR A 35 5.88 -8.88 11.00
C THR A 35 4.84 -9.90 10.56
N THR A 36 5.24 -11.14 10.36
CA THR A 36 4.28 -12.20 10.00
C THR A 36 3.18 -12.31 11.04
N ALA A 37 3.53 -12.12 12.32
CA ALA A 37 2.61 -12.15 13.44
C ALA A 37 1.58 -11.01 13.39
N GLU A 38 2.00 -9.79 13.08
CA GLU A 38 1.10 -8.63 12.96
C GLU A 38 0.22 -8.76 11.71
N ARG A 39 0.80 -9.13 10.56
CA ARG A 39 0.08 -9.37 9.31
C ARG A 39 -1.04 -10.40 9.48
N LEU A 40 -0.82 -11.46 10.24
CA LEU A 40 -1.78 -12.51 10.50
C LEU A 40 -2.67 -12.24 11.73
N GLY A 41 -2.43 -11.14 12.45
CA GLY A 41 -3.17 -10.78 13.65
C GLY A 41 -2.91 -11.73 14.82
N LEU A 42 -1.75 -12.39 14.85
CA LEU A 42 -1.42 -13.38 15.89
C LEU A 42 -1.30 -12.75 17.29
N TRP A 43 -0.75 -11.50 17.35
CA TRP A 43 -0.63 -10.78 18.61
C TRP A 43 -1.95 -10.27 19.19
N ALA A 44 -2.99 -10.11 18.34
CA ALA A 44 -4.30 -9.62 18.78
C ALA A 44 -5.16 -10.69 19.46
N ARG A 45 -4.78 -11.97 19.38
CA ARG A 45 -5.50 -13.06 20.00
C ARG A 45 -4.89 -13.35 21.38
N SER A 46 -5.57 -12.94 22.43
CA SER A 46 -5.16 -13.17 23.83
C SER A 46 -5.40 -14.60 24.33
N SER A 47 -5.54 -15.59 23.48
CA SER A 47 -5.78 -16.98 23.87
C SER A 47 -4.71 -17.91 23.30
N ARG A 48 -4.23 -18.84 24.11
CA ARG A 48 -3.36 -19.97 23.75
C ARG A 48 -4.01 -20.78 22.61
N THR A 49 -3.83 -20.37 21.38
CA THR A 49 -4.38 -21.10 20.22
C THR A 49 -3.26 -21.43 19.27
N SER A 50 -2.62 -22.56 19.56
CA SER A 50 -1.85 -23.28 18.56
C SER A 50 -2.80 -24.07 17.68
N GLY A 51 -2.59 -24.08 16.37
CA GLY A 51 -3.46 -24.80 15.46
C GLY A 51 -3.10 -24.61 13.99
N LEU A 52 -3.93 -25.19 13.15
CA LEU A 52 -3.84 -25.01 11.70
C LEU A 52 -4.48 -23.67 11.32
N LEU A 53 -3.70 -22.80 10.69
CA LEU A 53 -4.19 -21.53 10.13
C LEU A 53 -4.53 -21.73 8.66
N LEU A 54 -5.70 -21.29 8.26
CA LEU A 54 -6.09 -21.08 6.88
C LEU A 54 -6.56 -19.62 6.75
N THR A 55 -5.86 -18.83 5.97
CA THR A 55 -6.19 -17.42 5.80
C THR A 55 -5.84 -16.93 4.40
N SER A 56 -6.56 -15.93 3.91
CA SER A 56 -6.20 -15.28 2.67
C SER A 56 -5.25 -14.11 2.91
N GLY A 57 -4.44 -13.80 1.91
CA GLY A 57 -3.69 -12.56 1.87
C GLY A 57 -4.62 -11.34 1.92
N LYS A 58 -4.07 -10.22 2.38
CA LYS A 58 -4.86 -8.98 2.57
C LYS A 58 -5.32 -8.36 1.25
N THR A 59 -4.65 -8.67 0.13
CA THR A 59 -4.83 -7.95 -1.13
C THR A 59 -5.01 -8.91 -2.29
N TYR A 60 -6.15 -8.81 -2.98
CA TYR A 60 -6.33 -9.41 -4.29
C TYR A 60 -5.60 -8.58 -5.33
N ASN A 61 -4.81 -9.20 -6.21
CA ASN A 61 -4.01 -8.47 -7.17
C ASN A 61 -3.89 -9.22 -8.51
N ARG A 62 -3.40 -8.51 -9.55
CA ARG A 62 -3.28 -9.05 -10.91
C ARG A 62 -2.13 -10.04 -11.12
N VAL A 63 -1.26 -10.20 -10.13
CA VAL A 63 -0.09 -11.08 -10.21
C VAL A 63 -0.36 -12.41 -9.53
N GLU A 64 -0.91 -12.40 -8.32
CA GLU A 64 -1.15 -13.60 -7.53
C GLU A 64 -2.61 -14.07 -7.54
N GLY A 65 -3.55 -13.19 -7.93
CA GLY A 65 -4.95 -13.38 -7.61
C GLY A 65 -5.19 -13.18 -6.10
N LEU A 66 -5.73 -14.18 -5.43
CA LEU A 66 -5.85 -14.22 -3.98
C LEU A 66 -4.79 -15.18 -3.42
N PRO A 67 -3.76 -14.71 -2.74
CA PRO A 67 -2.83 -15.59 -2.03
C PRO A 67 -3.50 -16.17 -0.78
N VAL A 68 -3.43 -17.49 -0.65
CA VAL A 68 -3.96 -18.25 0.49
C VAL A 68 -2.81 -18.81 1.30
N TYR A 69 -2.79 -18.52 2.59
CA TYR A 69 -1.80 -18.99 3.54
C TYR A 69 -2.37 -20.17 4.33
N ILE A 70 -1.65 -21.28 4.36
CA ILE A 70 -2.05 -22.49 5.07
C ILE A 70 -0.85 -23.09 5.82
N GLY A 71 -1.08 -23.46 7.07
CA GLY A 71 -0.05 -24.16 7.84
C GLY A 71 -0.20 -24.00 9.35
N PRO A 72 0.63 -24.70 10.13
CA PRO A 72 0.60 -24.65 11.57
C PRO A 72 1.11 -23.30 12.12
N VAL A 73 0.43 -22.85 13.18
CA VAL A 73 0.82 -21.68 13.96
C VAL A 73 0.84 -22.06 15.43
N PHE A 74 1.94 -21.74 16.08
CA PHE A 74 2.16 -21.92 17.50
C PHE A 74 2.14 -20.57 18.18
N HIS A 75 1.33 -20.40 19.20
CA HIS A 75 1.32 -19.21 20.03
C HIS A 75 1.27 -19.60 21.50
N ASP A 76 2.20 -19.11 22.28
CA ASP A 76 2.20 -19.24 23.71
C ASP A 76 2.46 -17.90 24.38
N SER A 77 1.80 -17.63 25.49
CA SER A 77 1.98 -16.43 26.28
C SER A 77 2.03 -16.75 27.75
N SER A 78 3.09 -16.34 28.41
CA SER A 78 3.30 -16.50 29.84
C SER A 78 3.71 -15.17 30.47
N GLY A 79 2.86 -14.67 31.37
CA GLY A 79 3.11 -13.43 32.09
C GLY A 79 3.24 -12.20 31.17
N LYS A 80 4.48 -11.71 30.97
CA LYS A 80 4.81 -10.57 30.13
C LYS A 80 5.47 -10.98 28.80
N ALA A 81 5.76 -12.26 28.61
CA ALA A 81 6.38 -12.78 27.40
C ALA A 81 5.35 -13.51 26.54
N ALA A 82 5.43 -13.34 25.24
CA ALA A 82 4.67 -14.07 24.25
C ALA A 82 5.60 -14.56 23.14
N PHE A 83 5.36 -15.79 22.67
CA PHE A 83 6.12 -16.43 21.60
C PHE A 83 5.15 -16.82 20.49
N ASN A 84 5.58 -16.69 19.25
CA ASN A 84 4.86 -17.25 18.11
C ASN A 84 5.84 -17.94 17.17
N VAL A 85 5.38 -19.02 16.55
CA VAL A 85 6.05 -19.71 15.44
C VAL A 85 5.01 -19.99 14.39
N SER A 86 5.31 -19.74 13.14
CA SER A 86 4.42 -20.01 12.02
C SER A 86 5.19 -20.70 10.89
N VAL A 87 4.59 -21.72 10.31
CA VAL A 87 5.09 -22.43 9.13
C VAL A 87 3.99 -22.45 8.11
N LEU A 88 4.02 -21.52 7.16
CA LEU A 88 2.92 -21.30 6.23
C LEU A 88 3.39 -21.53 4.79
N GLY A 89 2.67 -22.39 4.08
CA GLY A 89 2.68 -22.45 2.62
C GLY A 89 1.77 -21.33 2.06
N ILE A 90 2.13 -20.81 0.92
CA ILE A 90 1.36 -19.81 0.18
C ILE A 90 0.93 -20.45 -1.14
N ILE A 91 -0.37 -20.38 -1.43
CA ILE A 91 -0.96 -20.85 -2.70
C ILE A 91 -1.57 -19.63 -3.38
N ARG A 92 -1.11 -19.33 -4.60
CA ARG A 92 -1.59 -18.21 -5.42
C ARG A 92 -2.72 -18.69 -6.32
N SER A 93 -3.83 -17.94 -6.38
CA SER A 93 -5.03 -18.35 -7.14
C SER A 93 -5.03 -17.88 -8.60
N ALA A 94 -3.96 -17.25 -9.05
CA ALA A 94 -3.81 -16.84 -10.45
C ALA A 94 -3.62 -18.05 -11.36
N ASP A 95 -4.09 -17.96 -12.62
CA ASP A 95 -3.94 -18.97 -13.66
C ASP A 95 -4.46 -20.39 -13.33
N THR A 96 -5.47 -20.50 -12.45
CA THR A 96 -6.01 -21.79 -12.00
C THR A 96 -4.99 -22.66 -11.26
N PHE A 97 -5.17 -22.91 -9.99
CA PHE A 97 -4.37 -23.68 -9.04
C PHE A 97 -3.46 -24.76 -9.67
N HIS A 98 -2.31 -24.36 -10.20
CA HIS A 98 -1.27 -25.27 -10.65
C HIS A 98 -0.22 -25.40 -9.54
N TRP A 99 0.26 -26.64 -9.34
CA TRP A 99 1.28 -26.96 -8.34
C TRP A 99 2.68 -26.74 -8.95
N ASP A 100 3.00 -25.52 -9.31
CA ASP A 100 4.31 -25.13 -9.80
C ASP A 100 4.96 -24.09 -8.87
N HIS A 101 6.24 -23.86 -9.04
CA HIS A 101 7.00 -22.93 -8.20
C HIS A 101 6.54 -21.48 -8.34
N GLU A 102 5.86 -21.11 -9.43
CA GLU A 102 5.32 -19.77 -9.62
C GLU A 102 4.05 -19.54 -8.78
N ASN A 103 3.28 -20.60 -8.51
CA ASN A 103 2.03 -20.56 -7.76
C ASN A 103 2.21 -20.89 -6.28
N LEU A 104 3.37 -21.39 -5.91
CA LEU A 104 3.69 -21.75 -4.53
C LEU A 104 4.69 -20.75 -3.94
N GLY A 105 4.56 -20.51 -2.67
CA GLY A 105 5.48 -19.72 -1.86
C GLY A 105 5.45 -20.20 -0.42
N HIS A 106 6.25 -19.59 0.42
CA HIS A 106 6.28 -19.89 1.84
C HIS A 106 6.46 -18.65 2.69
N ASN A 107 6.09 -18.77 3.96
CA ASN A 107 6.38 -17.76 4.97
C ASN A 107 6.57 -18.47 6.31
N LEU A 108 7.82 -18.61 6.71
CA LEU A 108 8.24 -19.20 7.97
C LEU A 108 8.59 -18.06 8.92
N GLY A 109 8.09 -18.09 10.13
CA GLY A 109 8.35 -17.01 11.07
C GLY A 109 8.43 -17.50 12.51
N ALA A 110 9.30 -16.84 13.28
CA ALA A 110 9.35 -16.98 14.73
C ALA A 110 9.47 -15.58 15.35
N GLY A 111 8.73 -15.34 16.43
CA GLY A 111 8.73 -14.07 17.11
C GLY A 111 8.62 -14.22 18.61
N MET A 112 9.21 -13.26 19.31
CA MET A 112 9.13 -13.12 20.77
C MET A 112 8.81 -11.68 21.11
N ARG A 113 7.84 -11.49 21.98
CA ARG A 113 7.48 -10.17 22.52
C ARG A 113 7.57 -10.20 24.04
N VAL A 114 8.20 -9.20 24.61
CA VAL A 114 8.29 -9.00 26.06
C VAL A 114 7.72 -7.64 26.42
N GLY A 115 6.77 -7.60 27.33
CA GLY A 115 6.01 -6.42 27.72
C GLY A 115 4.59 -6.41 27.13
N ARG A 116 3.72 -5.58 27.69
CA ARG A 116 2.32 -5.46 27.21
C ARG A 116 2.15 -4.24 26.32
N GLU A 117 2.06 -3.04 26.90
CA GLU A 117 1.93 -1.78 26.15
C GLU A 117 3.30 -1.23 25.73
N ARG A 118 4.28 -1.34 26.65
CA ARG A 118 5.69 -1.01 26.40
C ARG A 118 6.49 -2.29 26.44
N GLY A 119 7.46 -2.41 25.55
CA GLY A 119 8.27 -3.61 25.51
C GLY A 119 9.06 -3.76 24.22
N TYR A 120 9.64 -4.94 24.08
CA TYR A 120 10.47 -5.30 22.95
C TYR A 120 9.86 -6.48 22.21
N GLU A 121 10.00 -6.48 20.90
CA GLU A 121 9.60 -7.55 20.02
C GLU A 121 10.76 -7.88 19.08
N LEU A 122 11.04 -9.14 18.89
CA LEU A 122 12.01 -9.65 17.92
C LEU A 122 11.31 -10.66 17.02
N ASP A 123 11.35 -10.44 15.72
CA ASP A 123 10.82 -11.33 14.73
C ASP A 123 11.89 -11.71 13.72
N ILE A 124 11.95 -12.99 13.37
CA ILE A 124 12.76 -13.52 12.28
C ILE A 124 11.84 -14.25 11.31
N SER A 125 12.10 -14.11 10.03
CA SER A 125 11.31 -14.82 9.03
C SER A 125 12.12 -15.14 7.78
N SER A 126 11.75 -16.28 7.13
CA SER A 126 12.19 -16.66 5.80
C SER A 126 10.95 -16.79 4.91
N TYR A 127 11.04 -16.32 3.69
CA TYR A 127 9.88 -16.23 2.83
C TYR A 127 10.19 -16.29 1.34
N ASP A 128 9.18 -16.68 0.59
CA ASP A 128 9.03 -16.50 -0.85
C ASP A 128 7.64 -15.93 -1.09
N LEU A 129 7.57 -14.64 -1.37
CA LEU A 129 6.31 -13.91 -1.48
C LEU A 129 6.37 -12.78 -2.51
N VAL A 130 5.22 -12.45 -3.07
CA VAL A 130 5.06 -11.27 -3.92
C VAL A 130 4.75 -10.06 -3.03
N ALA A 131 5.48 -8.99 -3.25
CA ALA A 131 5.32 -7.74 -2.51
C ALA A 131 5.00 -6.58 -3.47
N PRO A 132 4.19 -5.61 -3.05
CA PRO A 132 4.01 -4.38 -3.80
C PRO A 132 5.26 -3.49 -3.68
N VAL A 133 5.58 -2.79 -4.76
CA VAL A 133 6.67 -1.80 -4.80
C VAL A 133 6.41 -0.65 -3.82
N GLU A 134 5.16 -0.18 -3.77
CA GLU A 134 4.74 0.92 -2.90
C GLU A 134 3.47 0.55 -2.13
N LYS A 135 3.47 0.79 -0.82
CA LYS A 135 2.32 0.55 0.06
C LYS A 135 1.72 1.84 0.64
N TRP A 136 2.49 2.92 0.71
CA TRP A 136 2.13 4.16 1.39
C TRP A 136 0.98 4.93 0.74
N GLN A 137 0.69 4.65 -0.54
CA GLN A 137 -0.31 5.38 -1.32
C GLN A 137 -1.74 4.97 -0.99
N LEU A 138 -2.00 3.67 -0.90
CA LEU A 138 -3.34 3.13 -0.79
C LEU A 138 -3.36 1.92 0.15
N PRO A 139 -4.32 1.83 1.09
CA PRO A 139 -4.49 0.65 1.94
C PRO A 139 -4.75 -0.63 1.15
N ASP A 140 -4.33 -1.78 1.69
CA ASP A 140 -4.49 -3.09 1.07
C ASP A 140 -5.93 -3.43 0.68
N PRO A 141 -6.97 -3.19 1.53
CA PRO A 141 -8.34 -3.48 1.15
C PRO A 141 -8.85 -2.66 -0.03
N ASP A 142 -8.50 -1.36 -0.10
CA ASP A 142 -8.90 -0.50 -1.23
C ASP A 142 -8.26 -0.97 -2.54
N ALA A 143 -6.96 -1.31 -2.52
CA ALA A 143 -6.26 -1.83 -3.69
C ALA A 143 -6.84 -3.17 -4.15
N GLY A 144 -7.08 -4.09 -3.19
CA GLY A 144 -7.61 -5.43 -3.48
C GLY A 144 -9.03 -5.41 -4.04
N LEU A 145 -9.92 -4.57 -3.49
CA LEU A 145 -11.28 -4.45 -4.01
C LEU A 145 -11.33 -3.79 -5.39
N ALA A 146 -10.51 -2.77 -5.63
CA ALA A 146 -10.41 -2.16 -6.96
C ALA A 146 -9.95 -3.18 -8.01
N ALA A 147 -8.99 -4.05 -7.66
CA ALA A 147 -8.56 -5.12 -8.54
C ALA A 147 -9.68 -6.18 -8.74
N PHE A 148 -10.30 -6.65 -7.67
CA PHE A 148 -11.30 -7.72 -7.70
C PHE A 148 -12.60 -7.30 -8.43
N PHE A 149 -13.16 -6.13 -8.12
CA PHE A 149 -14.44 -5.72 -8.68
C PHE A 149 -14.32 -5.04 -10.04
N VAL A 150 -13.39 -4.09 -10.20
CA VAL A 150 -13.37 -3.21 -11.37
C VAL A 150 -12.14 -3.37 -12.26
N ARG A 151 -11.32 -4.38 -12.01
CA ARG A 151 -10.10 -4.69 -12.78
C ARG A 151 -9.09 -3.54 -12.79
N ARG A 152 -9.07 -2.75 -11.71
CA ARG A 152 -8.10 -1.67 -11.51
C ARG A 152 -7.14 -2.04 -10.38
N ASP A 153 -5.90 -2.31 -10.74
CA ASP A 153 -4.84 -2.56 -9.78
C ASP A 153 -3.87 -1.37 -9.77
N PHE A 154 -3.82 -0.68 -8.63
CA PHE A 154 -3.06 0.55 -8.42
C PHE A 154 -1.66 0.30 -7.86
N ARG A 155 -1.13 -0.90 -8.00
CA ARG A 155 0.19 -1.27 -7.50
C ARG A 155 0.99 -2.02 -8.54
N ASP A 156 2.32 -2.02 -8.38
CA ASP A 156 3.24 -2.90 -9.07
C ASP A 156 3.86 -3.86 -8.08
N TYR A 157 4.30 -5.01 -8.55
CA TYR A 157 4.68 -6.13 -7.72
C TYR A 157 6.01 -6.72 -8.16
N PHE A 158 6.73 -7.29 -7.21
CA PHE A 158 7.94 -8.07 -7.44
C PHE A 158 8.01 -9.24 -6.46
N ASN A 159 8.74 -10.28 -6.81
CA ASN A 159 9.00 -11.39 -5.92
C ASN A 159 10.12 -11.03 -4.95
N ARG A 160 9.96 -11.42 -3.71
CA ARG A 160 10.95 -11.34 -2.63
C ARG A 160 11.17 -12.72 -2.07
N HIS A 161 12.37 -13.25 -2.23
CA HIS A 161 12.78 -14.52 -1.64
C HIS A 161 13.99 -14.29 -0.73
N GLY A 162 13.91 -14.65 0.53
CA GLY A 162 15.00 -14.41 1.46
C GLY A 162 14.60 -14.52 2.92
N ALA A 163 15.37 -13.83 3.74
CA ALA A 163 15.16 -13.78 5.18
C ALA A 163 15.27 -12.35 5.72
N LYS A 164 14.59 -12.10 6.84
CA LYS A 164 14.68 -10.85 7.58
C LYS A 164 14.60 -11.05 9.09
N ALA A 165 15.20 -10.11 9.80
CA ALA A 165 15.06 -9.96 11.25
C ALA A 165 14.58 -8.54 11.56
N ILE A 166 13.62 -8.40 12.49
CA ILE A 166 13.06 -7.13 12.91
C ILE A 166 13.11 -7.05 14.44
N GLY A 167 13.76 -6.01 14.96
CA GLY A 167 13.67 -5.63 16.35
C GLY A 167 12.75 -4.43 16.50
N THR A 168 11.71 -4.51 17.35
CA THR A 168 10.76 -3.43 17.59
C THR A 168 10.74 -3.05 19.07
N PHE A 169 10.84 -1.77 19.37
CA PHE A 169 10.58 -1.19 20.66
C PHE A 169 9.23 -0.50 20.66
N HIS A 170 8.29 -1.02 21.43
CA HIS A 170 6.97 -0.43 21.66
C HIS A 170 7.05 0.62 22.77
N MET A 171 6.87 1.88 22.42
CA MET A 171 6.82 2.99 23.37
C MET A 171 5.44 3.09 24.03
N SER A 172 4.40 2.68 23.32
CA SER A 172 3.02 2.58 23.78
C SER A 172 2.28 1.52 22.96
N SER A 173 0.99 1.35 23.21
CA SER A 173 0.14 0.47 22.39
C SER A 173 0.03 0.88 20.91
N ARG A 174 0.38 2.12 20.58
CA ARG A 174 0.24 2.69 19.22
C ARG A 174 1.55 3.24 18.63
N SER A 175 2.58 3.46 19.46
CA SER A 175 3.82 4.07 18.99
C SER A 175 5.00 3.11 19.15
N SER A 176 5.84 3.01 18.11
CA SER A 176 6.96 2.08 18.08
C SER A 176 8.13 2.60 17.27
N LEU A 177 9.30 2.09 17.59
CA LEU A 177 10.53 2.20 16.80
C LEU A 177 10.94 0.79 16.36
N ALA A 178 11.33 0.61 15.11
CA ALA A 178 11.75 -0.68 14.62
C ALA A 178 13.03 -0.57 13.78
N VAL A 179 13.85 -1.60 13.84
CA VAL A 179 14.99 -1.80 12.95
C VAL A 179 14.83 -3.17 12.29
N GLU A 180 14.89 -3.18 10.98
CA GLU A 180 14.83 -4.38 10.15
C GLU A 180 16.15 -4.56 9.42
N TRP A 181 16.60 -5.78 9.33
CA TRP A 181 17.66 -6.21 8.43
C TRP A 181 17.13 -7.33 7.54
N SER A 182 17.46 -7.30 6.25
CA SER A 182 17.06 -8.35 5.31
C SER A 182 18.17 -8.70 4.32
N ASP A 183 18.18 -9.97 3.91
CA ASP A 183 18.98 -10.51 2.81
C ASP A 183 18.02 -11.21 1.85
N GLU A 184 17.86 -10.63 0.65
CA GLU A 184 16.81 -11.02 -0.28
C GLU A 184 17.31 -11.12 -1.70
N ARG A 185 16.68 -12.02 -2.46
CA ARG A 185 16.67 -12.00 -3.91
C ARG A 185 15.37 -11.37 -4.39
N TRP A 186 15.50 -10.39 -5.25
CA TRP A 186 14.36 -9.76 -5.93
C TRP A 186 14.28 -10.27 -7.37
N ALA A 187 13.04 -10.48 -7.83
CA ALA A 187 12.77 -10.95 -9.18
C ALA A 187 11.50 -10.31 -9.74
N ALA A 188 11.46 -10.18 -11.07
CA ALA A 188 10.27 -9.67 -11.74
C ALA A 188 9.11 -10.67 -11.66
N GLU A 189 7.90 -10.14 -11.57
CA GLU A 189 6.66 -10.91 -11.63
C GLU A 189 5.82 -10.49 -12.84
N ARG A 190 5.22 -11.44 -13.52
CA ARG A 190 4.35 -11.18 -14.66
C ARG A 190 2.91 -10.94 -14.25
N THR A 191 2.18 -10.17 -15.05
CA THR A 191 0.72 -10.09 -14.96
C THR A 191 0.11 -11.40 -15.41
N ARG A 192 -0.83 -11.94 -14.61
CA ARG A 192 -1.52 -13.19 -14.90
C ARG A 192 -2.99 -12.96 -15.25
N SER A 193 -3.64 -14.01 -15.74
CA SER A 193 -5.07 -13.97 -16.03
C SER A 193 -5.87 -14.24 -14.76
N VAL A 194 -6.19 -13.18 -14.02
CA VAL A 194 -6.99 -13.28 -12.81
C VAL A 194 -8.43 -12.83 -13.04
N PHE A 195 -9.33 -13.36 -12.21
CA PHE A 195 -10.75 -13.06 -12.28
C PHE A 195 -11.05 -11.61 -11.85
N SER A 196 -12.07 -10.99 -12.45
CA SER A 196 -12.66 -9.74 -11.99
C SER A 196 -14.17 -9.81 -12.18
N VAL A 197 -14.92 -9.26 -11.20
CA VAL A 197 -16.40 -9.30 -11.23
C VAL A 197 -16.95 -8.55 -12.43
N PHE A 198 -16.49 -7.33 -12.65
CA PHE A 198 -16.90 -6.50 -13.77
C PHE A 198 -15.79 -6.50 -14.83
N ARG A 199 -16.09 -7.20 -15.93
CA ARG A 199 -15.23 -7.25 -17.12
C ARG A 199 -15.54 -6.05 -17.99
N ASN A 200 -14.83 -4.96 -17.79
CA ASN A 200 -15.06 -3.72 -18.53
C ASN A 200 -14.31 -3.65 -19.89
N GLY A 201 -14.03 -4.81 -20.51
CA GLY A 201 -13.32 -4.89 -21.80
C GLY A 201 -11.84 -4.46 -21.76
N LYS A 202 -11.34 -4.02 -20.61
CA LYS A 202 -9.95 -3.63 -20.46
C LYS A 202 -9.08 -4.84 -20.14
N THR A 203 -7.88 -4.87 -20.69
CA THR A 203 -6.83 -5.80 -20.29
C THR A 203 -6.26 -5.39 -18.94
N TRP A 204 -5.70 -6.33 -18.19
CA TRP A 204 -4.89 -5.97 -17.02
C TRP A 204 -3.68 -5.15 -17.47
N ARG A 205 -3.36 -4.14 -16.71
CA ARG A 205 -2.11 -3.41 -16.88
C ARG A 205 -0.93 -4.38 -16.69
N ALA A 206 0.06 -4.33 -17.58
CA ALA A 206 1.27 -5.11 -17.42
C ALA A 206 1.94 -4.80 -16.10
N ASN A 207 2.50 -5.83 -15.45
CA ASN A 207 3.38 -5.61 -14.31
C ASN A 207 4.76 -5.25 -14.87
N PRO A 208 5.36 -4.12 -14.46
CA PRO A 208 6.62 -3.69 -15.03
C PRO A 208 7.76 -4.61 -14.59
N LEU A 209 8.81 -4.65 -15.39
CA LEU A 209 10.07 -5.27 -15.03
C LEU A 209 10.72 -4.49 -13.89
N VAL A 210 11.48 -5.19 -13.08
CA VAL A 210 12.20 -4.70 -11.91
C VAL A 210 13.69 -4.96 -12.06
N ASP A 211 14.50 -4.42 -11.16
CA ASP A 211 15.93 -4.69 -11.11
C ASP A 211 16.16 -6.00 -10.31
N ALA A 212 16.25 -7.11 -11.02
CA ALA A 212 16.42 -8.41 -10.37
C ALA A 212 17.86 -8.59 -9.84
N GLY A 213 17.98 -9.18 -8.65
CA GLY A 213 19.30 -9.37 -8.04
C GLY A 213 19.25 -9.81 -6.60
N ARG A 214 20.39 -9.71 -5.91
CA ARG A 214 20.49 -9.96 -4.46
C ARG A 214 20.76 -8.66 -3.74
N PHE A 215 19.95 -8.38 -2.72
CA PHE A 215 19.97 -7.14 -1.98
C PHE A 215 20.02 -7.38 -0.48
N HIS A 216 20.79 -6.56 0.21
CA HIS A 216 20.83 -6.46 1.66
C HIS A 216 20.26 -5.11 2.04
N THR A 217 19.26 -5.06 2.91
CA THR A 217 18.70 -3.80 3.37
C THR A 217 18.72 -3.70 4.89
N ALA A 218 19.00 -2.51 5.37
CA ALA A 218 18.80 -2.13 6.77
C ALA A 218 17.79 -0.98 6.81
N VAL A 219 16.70 -1.16 7.54
CA VAL A 219 15.60 -0.19 7.58
C VAL A 219 15.30 0.20 9.01
N ALA A 220 15.32 1.51 9.30
CA ALA A 220 14.85 2.07 10.57
C ALA A 220 13.48 2.72 10.35
N ARG A 221 12.52 2.41 11.24
CA ARG A 221 11.15 2.95 11.18
C ARG A 221 10.75 3.55 12.50
N ALA A 222 10.01 4.66 12.43
CA ALA A 222 9.32 5.24 13.56
C ALA A 222 7.84 5.39 13.23
N ASN A 223 7.00 4.89 14.12
CA ASN A 223 5.56 5.08 14.10
C ASN A 223 5.16 5.78 15.39
N ILE A 224 4.68 7.02 15.29
CA ILE A 224 4.24 7.82 16.44
C ILE A 224 2.77 8.17 16.20
N ASP A 225 1.89 7.58 17.00
CA ASP A 225 0.45 7.75 16.88
C ASP A 225 -0.11 8.34 18.18
N THR A 226 -0.56 9.60 18.09
CA THR A 226 -1.22 10.34 19.19
C THR A 226 -2.67 10.65 18.86
N ARG A 227 -3.24 10.00 17.84
CA ARG A 227 -4.64 10.17 17.46
C ARG A 227 -5.55 9.74 18.61
N ASN A 228 -6.68 10.42 18.74
CA ASN A 228 -7.70 10.02 19.72
C ASN A 228 -8.38 8.69 19.38
N ASP A 229 -8.45 8.35 18.09
CA ASP A 229 -9.06 7.13 17.54
C ASP A 229 -8.28 6.70 16.31
N ASP A 230 -8.09 5.39 16.12
CA ASP A 230 -7.35 4.83 14.99
C ASP A 230 -8.23 4.63 13.74
N ILE A 231 -9.54 4.45 13.95
CA ILE A 231 -10.54 4.25 12.90
C ILE A 231 -11.11 5.57 12.39
N ASN A 232 -11.46 6.46 13.34
CA ASN A 232 -12.15 7.71 13.07
C ASN A 232 -11.46 8.89 13.76
N PRO A 233 -10.19 9.18 13.41
CA PRO A 233 -9.44 10.22 14.08
C PRO A 233 -10.05 11.59 13.84
N SER A 234 -10.21 12.35 14.93
CA SER A 234 -10.64 13.74 14.89
C SER A 234 -9.61 14.70 15.46
N THR A 235 -8.64 14.20 16.25
CA THR A 235 -7.56 14.98 16.83
C THR A 235 -6.28 14.16 16.91
N GLY A 236 -5.12 14.83 16.90
CA GLY A 236 -3.83 14.19 17.10
C GLY A 236 -2.96 14.13 15.86
N TRP A 237 -1.89 13.39 15.97
CA TRP A 237 -0.88 13.17 14.92
C TRP A 237 -0.69 11.69 14.65
N LEU A 238 -0.43 11.36 13.39
CA LEU A 238 0.20 10.14 12.96
C LEU A 238 1.46 10.50 12.19
N ILE A 239 2.61 10.06 12.68
CA ILE A 239 3.93 10.29 12.07
C ILE A 239 4.54 8.95 11.74
N LEU A 240 4.74 8.70 10.46
CA LEU A 240 5.38 7.51 9.95
C LEU A 240 6.68 7.93 9.26
N ALA A 241 7.82 7.47 9.77
CA ALA A 241 9.13 7.75 9.21
C ALA A 241 9.87 6.45 8.91
N GLU A 242 10.50 6.39 7.77
CA GLU A 242 11.33 5.28 7.34
C GLU A 242 12.64 5.80 6.77
N TYR A 243 13.75 5.18 7.17
CA TYR A 243 15.04 5.32 6.51
C TYR A 243 15.55 3.93 6.13
N GLU A 244 15.91 3.76 4.87
CA GLU A 244 16.47 2.52 4.32
C GLU A 244 17.85 2.77 3.77
N ARG A 245 18.79 1.92 4.15
CA ARG A 245 20.08 1.75 3.49
C ARG A 245 20.09 0.40 2.82
N GLY A 246 20.23 0.40 1.49
CA GLY A 246 20.30 -0.81 0.69
C GLY A 246 21.65 -0.95 0.01
N SER A 247 22.07 -2.18 -0.18
CA SER A 247 23.21 -2.54 -1.02
C SER A 247 22.92 -3.84 -1.74
N GLY A 248 23.47 -4.04 -2.93
CA GLY A 248 23.20 -5.27 -3.64
C GLY A 248 23.92 -5.38 -4.98
N ARG A 249 23.66 -6.50 -5.63
CA ARG A 249 24.13 -6.78 -6.99
C ARG A 249 22.91 -6.99 -7.87
N VAL A 250 22.77 -6.16 -8.90
CA VAL A 250 21.78 -6.36 -9.95
C VAL A 250 22.32 -7.37 -10.94
N THR A 251 21.56 -8.44 -11.18
CA THR A 251 21.90 -9.48 -12.16
C THR A 251 21.17 -9.31 -13.47
N ASP A 252 19.97 -8.73 -13.41
CA ASP A 252 19.15 -8.41 -14.58
C ASP A 252 18.41 -7.09 -14.29
N ALA A 253 18.79 -6.03 -15.01
CA ALA A 253 18.20 -4.73 -14.84
C ALA A 253 16.94 -4.60 -15.70
N GLY A 254 15.87 -4.03 -15.14
CA GLY A 254 14.68 -3.70 -15.90
C GLY A 254 15.01 -2.77 -17.08
N LEU A 255 14.34 -2.94 -18.21
CA LEU A 255 14.62 -2.18 -19.45
C LEU A 255 14.60 -0.66 -19.28
N ALA A 256 13.82 -0.19 -18.30
CA ALA A 256 13.70 1.23 -17.98
C ALA A 256 14.62 1.67 -16.84
N SER A 257 15.41 0.75 -16.31
CA SER A 257 16.33 1.07 -15.23
C SER A 257 17.54 1.86 -15.72
N PRO A 258 17.93 2.94 -15.04
CA PRO A 258 19.21 3.59 -15.30
C PRO A 258 20.40 2.67 -14.96
N LEU A 259 20.16 1.57 -14.24
CA LEU A 259 21.15 0.53 -13.95
C LEU A 259 21.35 -0.41 -15.14
N ALA A 260 20.48 -0.41 -16.15
CA ALA A 260 20.59 -1.14 -17.40
C ALA A 260 21.65 -0.48 -18.30
N ARG A 261 22.91 -0.55 -17.91
CA ARG A 261 24.07 -0.05 -18.67
C ARG A 261 24.68 -1.15 -19.53
N PRO A 262 25.52 -0.82 -20.54
CA PRO A 262 26.24 -1.81 -21.33
C PRO A 262 27.09 -2.78 -20.49
N ALA A 263 27.51 -2.35 -19.30
CA ALA A 263 28.12 -3.21 -18.28
C ALA A 263 27.19 -3.24 -17.05
N PRO A 264 26.75 -4.42 -16.61
CA PRO A 264 25.89 -4.50 -15.44
C PRO A 264 26.60 -3.89 -14.23
N VAL A 265 25.84 -3.08 -13.47
CA VAL A 265 26.35 -2.53 -12.20
C VAL A 265 26.58 -3.69 -11.26
N SER A 266 27.86 -4.02 -11.03
CA SER A 266 28.22 -5.20 -10.24
C SER A 266 27.86 -5.06 -8.77
N GLN A 267 27.77 -3.83 -8.27
CA GLN A 267 27.36 -3.52 -6.90
C GLN A 267 26.74 -2.13 -6.87
N LEU A 268 25.70 -1.94 -6.08
CA LEU A 268 25.10 -0.66 -5.80
C LEU A 268 24.90 -0.48 -4.29
N ALA A 269 24.93 0.77 -3.83
CA ALA A 269 24.61 1.14 -2.46
C ALA A 269 23.88 2.46 -2.44
N TYR A 270 22.70 2.48 -1.82
CA TYR A 270 21.83 3.65 -1.78
C TYR A 270 21.29 3.90 -0.37
N GLY A 271 20.86 5.14 -0.15
CA GLY A 271 20.09 5.54 1.01
C GLY A 271 18.84 6.31 0.58
N ARG A 272 17.70 5.94 1.16
CA ARG A 272 16.41 6.63 0.94
C ARG A 272 15.66 6.84 2.24
N ALA A 273 14.74 7.81 2.24
CA ALA A 273 13.82 8.01 3.36
C ALA A 273 12.40 8.25 2.86
N LEU A 274 11.44 8.04 3.75
CA LEU A 274 10.03 8.39 3.56
C LEU A 274 9.46 8.90 4.88
N LEU A 275 8.80 10.07 4.83
CA LEU A 275 8.11 10.69 5.94
C LEU A 275 6.66 10.92 5.54
N ASP A 276 5.70 10.39 6.30
CA ASP A 276 4.26 10.62 6.15
C ASP A 276 3.75 11.24 7.46
N LEU A 277 3.43 12.51 7.41
CA LEU A 277 2.91 13.29 8.52
C LEU A 277 1.42 13.51 8.32
N ARG A 278 0.61 13.12 9.30
CA ARG A 278 -0.84 13.34 9.26
C ARG A 278 -1.27 14.09 10.51
N ARG A 279 -2.04 15.15 10.33
CA ARG A 279 -2.62 15.96 11.40
C ARG A 279 -4.13 15.96 11.30
N TYR A 280 -4.78 15.73 12.42
CA TYR A 280 -6.23 15.74 12.56
C TYR A 280 -6.62 16.85 13.54
N ASN A 281 -7.53 17.74 13.13
CA ASN A 281 -7.97 18.87 13.92
C ASN A 281 -9.50 18.96 13.91
N ARG A 282 -10.10 18.85 15.07
CA ARG A 282 -11.52 19.08 15.25
C ARG A 282 -11.78 20.59 15.26
N LEU A 283 -12.65 21.06 14.38
CA LEU A 283 -13.07 22.48 14.31
C LEU A 283 -14.36 22.73 15.10
N SER A 284 -15.29 21.78 15.03
CA SER A 284 -16.56 21.82 15.76
C SER A 284 -16.97 20.39 16.15
N PRO A 285 -18.05 20.19 16.92
CA PRO A 285 -18.55 18.85 17.21
C PRO A 285 -18.74 17.98 15.97
N ASN A 286 -19.13 18.57 14.84
CA ASN A 286 -19.52 17.86 13.62
C ASN A 286 -18.61 18.18 12.42
N SER A 287 -17.48 18.88 12.62
CA SER A 287 -16.57 19.18 11.51
C SER A 287 -15.11 19.13 11.94
N TRP A 288 -14.26 18.74 11.00
CA TRP A 288 -12.82 18.68 11.20
C TRP A 288 -12.05 18.90 9.90
N ILE A 289 -10.79 19.27 10.08
CA ILE A 289 -9.83 19.46 9.00
C ILE A 289 -8.65 18.53 9.22
N ASN A 290 -8.30 17.78 8.20
CA ASN A 290 -7.20 16.84 8.21
C ASN A 290 -6.15 17.27 7.18
N ALA A 291 -4.88 17.15 7.53
CA ALA A 291 -3.78 17.45 6.65
C ALA A 291 -2.80 16.28 6.61
N ARG A 292 -2.25 16.00 5.44
CA ARG A 292 -1.19 15.02 5.23
C ARG A 292 -0.07 15.63 4.40
N LEU A 293 1.17 15.38 4.84
CA LEU A 293 2.38 15.74 4.10
C LEU A 293 3.23 14.48 3.95
N VAL A 294 3.55 14.12 2.71
CA VAL A 294 4.49 13.04 2.41
C VAL A 294 5.72 13.62 1.73
N LEU A 295 6.87 13.32 2.27
CA LEU A 295 8.18 13.67 1.70
C LEU A 295 9.03 12.41 1.66
N GLY A 296 9.64 12.11 0.53
CA GLY A 296 10.45 10.91 0.46
C GLY A 296 11.35 10.85 -0.75
N GLY A 297 12.27 9.89 -0.71
CA GLY A 297 13.10 9.54 -1.83
C GLY A 297 14.56 9.29 -1.49
N TRP A 298 15.34 9.29 -2.54
CA TRP A 298 16.79 9.14 -2.53
C TRP A 298 17.47 10.26 -1.72
N LEU A 299 18.40 9.89 -0.88
CA LEU A 299 19.21 10.79 -0.07
C LEU A 299 20.67 10.82 -0.51
N HIS A 300 21.26 9.64 -0.75
CA HIS A 300 22.67 9.50 -1.08
C HIS A 300 22.97 8.14 -1.70
N GLY A 301 24.18 8.01 -2.29
CA GLY A 301 24.68 6.79 -2.88
C GLY A 301 24.34 6.67 -4.36
N ASP A 302 24.23 5.43 -4.83
CA ASP A 302 23.87 5.13 -6.20
C ASP A 302 22.36 5.37 -6.45
N GLU A 303 21.94 5.31 -7.70
CA GLU A 303 20.58 5.45 -8.14
C GLU A 303 19.67 4.36 -7.50
N LEU A 304 18.43 4.74 -7.17
CA LEU A 304 17.49 3.76 -6.61
C LEU A 304 17.12 2.68 -7.62
N PRO A 305 17.15 1.40 -7.22
CA PRO A 305 16.56 0.35 -8.03
C PRO A 305 15.05 0.59 -8.21
N LEU A 306 14.48 0.07 -9.30
CA LEU A 306 13.08 0.33 -9.68
C LEU A 306 12.07 0.01 -8.58
N GLU A 307 12.33 -1.02 -7.76
CA GLU A 307 11.50 -1.44 -6.64
C GLU A 307 11.50 -0.46 -5.47
N ARG A 308 12.39 0.51 -5.49
CA ARG A 308 12.53 1.53 -4.42
C ARG A 308 12.17 2.93 -4.88
N ARG A 309 11.75 3.08 -6.13
CA ARG A 309 11.31 4.35 -6.70
C ARG A 309 9.86 4.65 -6.35
N PHE A 310 9.47 5.89 -6.48
CA PHE A 310 8.18 6.43 -6.08
C PHE A 310 7.31 6.80 -7.27
N SER A 311 6.00 6.86 -7.05
CA SER A 311 5.05 7.43 -8.00
C SER A 311 4.07 8.39 -7.31
N VAL A 312 3.57 9.36 -8.05
CA VAL A 312 2.53 10.30 -7.63
C VAL A 312 1.48 10.38 -8.71
N GLY A 313 0.23 10.14 -8.35
CA GLY A 313 -0.94 10.09 -9.22
C GLY A 313 -1.90 8.99 -8.80
N GLY A 314 -3.17 9.15 -9.10
CA GLY A 314 -4.22 8.18 -8.79
C GLY A 314 -4.79 8.28 -7.38
N VAL A 315 -5.69 7.37 -7.08
CA VAL A 315 -6.61 7.38 -5.92
C VAL A 315 -5.91 7.53 -4.57
N GLY A 316 -4.68 7.05 -4.45
CA GLY A 316 -3.94 7.10 -3.19
C GLY A 316 -3.15 8.39 -2.95
N THR A 317 -3.01 9.25 -3.97
CA THR A 317 -2.20 10.48 -3.91
C THR A 317 -2.94 11.67 -4.48
N ILE A 318 -2.98 11.85 -5.80
CA ILE A 318 -3.65 12.94 -6.52
C ILE A 318 -4.73 12.32 -7.41
N PRO A 319 -5.96 12.10 -6.91
CA PRO A 319 -7.00 11.34 -7.62
C PRO A 319 -7.55 12.03 -8.87
N GLY A 320 -7.34 13.34 -9.05
CA GLY A 320 -7.67 14.04 -10.28
C GLY A 320 -6.84 13.63 -11.49
N PHE A 321 -5.77 12.85 -11.27
CA PHE A 321 -4.92 12.28 -12.30
C PHE A 321 -5.01 10.76 -12.26
N ASP A 322 -5.06 10.11 -13.45
CA ASP A 322 -5.09 8.66 -13.50
C ASP A 322 -3.77 8.05 -13.00
N PHE A 323 -3.87 6.93 -12.30
CA PHE A 323 -2.70 6.18 -11.85
C PHE A 323 -1.96 5.60 -13.04
N ARG A 324 -0.73 6.04 -13.24
CA ARG A 324 0.18 5.53 -14.29
C ARG A 324 -0.47 5.45 -15.68
N LYS A 325 -1.32 6.42 -15.99
CA LYS A 325 -1.92 6.53 -17.30
C LYS A 325 -0.85 7.05 -18.25
N TYR A 326 -0.59 6.25 -19.26
CA TYR A 326 0.18 6.64 -20.40
C TYR A 326 -0.76 7.16 -21.49
N GLN A 327 -0.53 8.40 -21.92
CA GLN A 327 -1.11 8.95 -23.15
C GLN A 327 0.03 9.34 -24.08
N PRO A 328 0.04 8.86 -25.36
CA PRO A 328 1.03 9.30 -26.34
C PRO A 328 1.08 10.83 -26.43
N GLY A 329 2.28 11.40 -26.32
CA GLY A 329 2.48 12.86 -26.42
C GLY A 329 2.19 13.65 -25.13
N THR A 330 1.90 13.01 -24.00
CA THR A 330 1.77 13.68 -22.71
C THR A 330 2.81 13.18 -21.72
N VAL A 331 3.48 14.10 -21.05
CA VAL A 331 4.35 13.77 -19.92
C VAL A 331 3.43 13.47 -18.74
N ASP A 332 3.36 12.22 -18.32
CA ASP A 332 2.63 11.85 -17.12
C ASP A 332 3.53 12.05 -15.89
N VAL A 333 3.13 12.93 -15.00
CA VAL A 333 3.84 13.24 -13.73
C VAL A 333 3.96 12.04 -12.82
N SER A 334 3.02 11.10 -12.91
CA SER A 334 3.08 9.89 -12.10
C SER A 334 4.24 8.97 -12.48
N GLN A 335 4.90 9.22 -13.60
CA GLN A 335 5.91 8.33 -14.15
C GLN A 335 7.34 8.90 -14.09
N CYS A 336 7.54 10.18 -13.78
CA CYS A 336 8.87 10.83 -13.79
C CYS A 336 9.68 10.44 -15.03
N SER A 337 9.04 10.45 -16.19
CA SER A 337 9.72 10.13 -17.44
C SER A 337 10.53 11.33 -17.92
N ASP A 338 11.54 11.06 -18.69
CA ASP A 338 12.45 12.02 -19.34
C ASP A 338 11.81 12.85 -20.47
N GLY A 339 10.50 12.94 -20.53
CA GLY A 339 9.78 13.56 -21.64
C GLY A 339 9.67 12.68 -22.90
N GLY A 340 10.33 11.54 -22.91
CA GLY A 340 10.15 10.48 -23.91
C GLY A 340 8.90 9.65 -23.60
N GLN A 341 8.44 8.86 -24.58
CA GLN A 341 7.38 7.90 -24.35
C GLN A 341 7.96 6.67 -23.64
N PRO A 342 7.63 6.42 -22.35
CA PRO A 342 8.06 5.19 -21.74
C PRO A 342 7.42 4.01 -22.48
N PRO A 343 8.15 2.90 -22.70
CA PRO A 343 7.57 1.70 -23.25
C PRO A 343 6.39 1.22 -22.39
N PRO A 344 5.39 0.55 -22.96
CA PRO A 344 4.30 -0.02 -22.20
C PRO A 344 4.80 -0.87 -21.04
N GLY A 345 4.24 -0.68 -19.84
CA GLY A 345 4.61 -1.43 -18.65
C GLY A 345 5.79 -0.88 -17.84
N ASN A 346 6.29 0.31 -18.15
CA ASN A 346 7.29 0.96 -17.30
C ASN A 346 6.72 1.28 -15.91
N PRO A 347 7.51 1.06 -14.84
CA PRO A 347 7.14 1.45 -13.50
C PRO A 347 7.24 2.97 -13.31
N ALA A 348 6.71 3.48 -12.22
CA ALA A 348 7.07 4.79 -11.73
C ALA A 348 8.58 4.87 -11.51
N GLN A 349 9.17 6.00 -11.85
CA GLN A 349 10.63 6.16 -11.85
C GLN A 349 11.09 7.37 -11.05
N CYS A 350 10.22 7.94 -10.19
CA CYS A 350 10.58 9.07 -9.36
C CYS A 350 11.55 8.63 -8.26
N GLU A 351 12.64 9.35 -8.13
CA GLU A 351 13.57 9.13 -7.03
C GLU A 351 13.22 9.93 -5.79
N ARG A 352 12.47 11.01 -5.95
CA ARG A 352 11.91 11.78 -4.84
C ARG A 352 10.44 12.10 -5.06
N VAL A 353 9.75 12.33 -3.96
CA VAL A 353 8.32 12.64 -3.93
C VAL A 353 8.02 13.69 -2.87
N ALA A 354 7.11 14.60 -3.19
CA ALA A 354 6.46 15.48 -2.24
C ALA A 354 4.96 15.50 -2.53
N LEU A 355 4.14 15.32 -1.50
CA LEU A 355 2.68 15.30 -1.58
C LEU A 355 2.12 16.05 -0.37
N ALA A 356 1.23 17.00 -0.61
CA ALA A 356 0.44 17.68 0.40
C ALA A 356 -1.04 17.47 0.11
N GLN A 357 -1.79 17.07 1.12
CA GLN A 357 -3.23 16.82 1.02
C GLN A 357 -3.94 17.52 2.16
N LEU A 358 -5.03 18.21 1.86
CA LEU A 358 -5.89 18.87 2.83
C LEU A 358 -7.32 18.42 2.61
N GLU A 359 -8.01 18.10 3.70
CA GLU A 359 -9.36 17.58 3.68
C GLU A 359 -10.22 18.27 4.74
N TYR A 360 -11.35 18.84 4.34
CA TYR A 360 -12.40 19.30 5.23
C TYR A 360 -13.54 18.29 5.24
N ARG A 361 -13.99 17.92 6.41
CA ARG A 361 -15.10 16.98 6.64
C ARG A 361 -16.17 17.61 7.50
N SER A 362 -17.42 17.35 7.17
CA SER A 362 -18.56 17.82 7.95
C SER A 362 -19.67 16.77 7.96
N GLU A 363 -20.12 16.38 9.14
CA GLU A 363 -21.30 15.53 9.28
C GLU A 363 -22.53 16.25 8.72
N LEU A 364 -23.30 15.54 7.90
CA LEU A 364 -24.53 16.05 7.35
C LEU A 364 -25.65 15.93 8.40
N HIS A 365 -26.25 17.07 8.77
CA HIS A 365 -27.31 17.10 9.75
C HIS A 365 -28.63 16.51 9.22
N SER A 366 -29.46 16.03 10.14
CA SER A 366 -30.73 15.37 9.85
C SER A 366 -31.67 16.19 8.94
N SER A 367 -31.69 17.53 9.07
CA SER A 367 -32.53 18.42 8.26
C SER A 367 -32.22 18.32 6.74
N LEU A 368 -30.95 18.19 6.36
CA LEU A 368 -30.55 18.01 4.97
C LEU A 368 -30.86 16.58 4.48
N LEU A 369 -30.72 15.60 5.35
CA LEU A 369 -31.05 14.21 5.06
C LEU A 369 -32.55 14.00 4.90
N ASP A 370 -33.37 14.71 5.69
CA ASP A 370 -34.83 14.71 5.60
C ASP A 370 -35.29 15.37 4.28
N PHE A 371 -34.65 16.46 3.87
CA PHE A 371 -34.89 17.10 2.57
C PHE A 371 -34.58 16.18 1.40
N LEU A 372 -33.50 15.39 1.49
CA LEU A 372 -33.11 14.41 0.48
C LEU A 372 -33.88 13.09 0.57
N ASN A 373 -34.87 13.01 1.47
CA ASN A 373 -35.61 11.76 1.78
C ASN A 373 -34.68 10.60 2.16
N TRP A 374 -33.49 10.92 2.69
CA TRP A 374 -32.49 9.95 3.08
C TRP A 374 -32.86 9.33 4.42
N ARG A 375 -33.43 8.15 4.39
CA ARG A 375 -33.64 7.37 5.62
C ARG A 375 -32.32 6.70 6.00
N PRO A 376 -31.89 6.80 7.29
CA PRO A 376 -30.68 6.09 7.74
C PRO A 376 -30.85 4.60 7.42
N ILE A 377 -29.90 4.05 6.67
CA ILE A 377 -29.89 2.63 6.31
C ILE A 377 -29.60 1.87 7.59
N ARG A 378 -30.64 1.39 8.26
CA ARG A 378 -30.49 0.41 9.34
C ARG A 378 -30.29 -0.95 8.69
N LEU A 379 -29.05 -1.36 8.55
CA LEU A 379 -28.74 -2.75 8.23
C LEU A 379 -29.20 -3.62 9.40
N ARG A 380 -30.34 -4.27 9.24
CA ARG A 380 -30.95 -5.16 10.24
C ARG A 380 -29.96 -6.25 10.63
N GLY A 381 -29.45 -6.20 11.86
CA GLY A 381 -28.52 -7.19 12.43
C GLY A 381 -27.07 -6.70 12.62
N ILE A 382 -26.68 -5.55 12.08
CA ILE A 382 -25.38 -4.93 12.34
C ILE A 382 -25.71 -3.52 12.85
N GLY A 383 -25.44 -3.25 14.13
CA GLY A 383 -25.80 -2.00 14.82
C GLY A 383 -25.03 -0.75 14.34
N PHE A 384 -24.93 -0.53 13.03
CA PHE A 384 -24.31 0.65 12.46
C PHE A 384 -25.37 1.69 12.09
N THR A 385 -25.32 2.84 12.77
CA THR A 385 -25.97 4.05 12.29
C THR A 385 -25.00 4.78 11.39
N VAL A 386 -25.27 4.78 10.09
CA VAL A 386 -24.44 5.49 9.11
C VAL A 386 -24.81 6.97 9.14
N GLN A 387 -23.92 7.83 9.64
CA GLN A 387 -24.02 9.27 9.49
C GLN A 387 -23.17 9.70 8.28
N PRO A 388 -23.80 10.15 7.19
CA PRO A 388 -23.05 10.61 6.04
C PRO A 388 -22.24 11.86 6.37
N THR A 389 -20.99 11.88 5.92
CA THR A 389 -20.07 12.99 6.09
C THR A 389 -19.74 13.57 4.72
N ALA A 390 -19.99 14.84 4.51
CA ALA A 390 -19.52 15.56 3.33
C ALA A 390 -18.02 15.80 3.45
N VAL A 391 -17.31 15.61 2.35
CA VAL A 391 -15.86 15.76 2.27
C VAL A 391 -15.51 16.69 1.12
N ALA A 392 -14.68 17.70 1.38
CA ALA A 392 -14.06 18.53 0.36
C ALA A 392 -12.54 18.45 0.53
N PHE A 393 -11.79 18.38 -0.56
CA PHE A 393 -10.35 18.22 -0.49
C PHE A 393 -9.59 18.93 -1.60
N VAL A 394 -8.33 19.22 -1.32
CA VAL A 394 -7.33 19.67 -2.27
C VAL A 394 -6.04 18.91 -2.06
N ASP A 395 -5.45 18.44 -3.15
CA ASP A 395 -4.19 17.72 -3.13
C ASP A 395 -3.19 18.40 -4.07
N ALA A 396 -1.93 18.40 -3.68
CA ALA A 396 -0.83 18.89 -4.48
C ALA A 396 0.38 17.94 -4.36
N GLY A 397 0.94 17.51 -5.46
CA GLY A 397 2.07 16.58 -5.41
C GLY A 397 2.93 16.60 -6.66
N ARG A 398 4.15 16.13 -6.49
CA ARG A 398 5.12 15.94 -7.55
C ARG A 398 6.13 14.87 -7.20
N GLY A 399 6.52 14.08 -8.20
CA GLY A 399 7.73 13.29 -8.18
C GLY A 399 8.79 13.87 -9.12
N TRP A 400 10.07 13.62 -8.85
CA TRP A 400 11.18 14.06 -9.69
C TRP A 400 12.39 13.15 -9.56
N LEU A 401 13.32 13.28 -10.52
CA LEU A 401 14.59 12.57 -10.55
C LEU A 401 15.68 13.43 -9.94
N VAL A 402 16.65 12.80 -9.29
CA VAL A 402 17.86 13.44 -8.72
C VAL A 402 19.06 12.53 -8.99
N GLY A 403 20.26 13.09 -8.94
CA GLY A 403 21.49 12.33 -9.17
C GLY A 403 22.16 12.66 -10.49
N GLN A 404 23.15 11.86 -10.90
CA GLN A 404 23.86 12.06 -12.14
C GLN A 404 23.18 11.31 -13.29
N PRO A 405 22.96 11.95 -14.44
CA PRO A 405 22.34 11.27 -15.58
C PRO A 405 23.25 10.19 -16.14
N SER A 406 22.81 8.96 -16.07
CA SER A 406 23.41 7.84 -16.80
C SER A 406 22.68 7.61 -18.11
N GLY A 407 22.51 8.63 -18.93
CA GLY A 407 21.78 8.50 -20.19
C GLY A 407 20.93 9.72 -20.53
N THR A 408 19.74 9.50 -21.08
CA THR A 408 18.83 10.52 -21.61
C THR A 408 17.92 11.17 -20.58
N LEU A 409 18.02 10.81 -19.30
CA LEU A 409 17.14 11.33 -18.25
C LEU A 409 17.62 12.72 -17.80
N GLU A 410 16.71 13.68 -17.76
CA GLU A 410 16.97 14.99 -17.16
C GLU A 410 16.85 14.90 -15.64
N TYR A 411 17.99 15.05 -14.96
CA TYR A 411 18.02 15.15 -13.51
C TYR A 411 17.93 16.60 -13.08
N SER A 412 16.91 16.94 -12.30
CA SER A 412 16.98 18.18 -11.57
C SER A 412 17.99 18.01 -10.44
N THR A 413 19.07 18.77 -10.48
CA THR A 413 20.04 18.87 -9.40
C THR A 413 19.32 18.98 -8.06
N HIS A 414 19.91 18.52 -6.98
CA HIS A 414 19.50 18.44 -5.56
C HIS A 414 18.45 19.45 -5.04
N SER A 415 17.92 20.34 -5.87
CA SER A 415 16.96 21.38 -5.54
C SER A 415 15.54 20.86 -5.46
N PHE A 416 14.78 21.35 -4.51
CA PHE A 416 13.35 21.16 -4.45
C PHE A 416 12.68 21.77 -5.70
N PRO A 417 11.72 21.09 -6.36
CA PRO A 417 11.08 21.60 -7.57
C PRO A 417 10.30 22.90 -7.30
N ARG A 418 10.17 23.74 -8.31
CA ARG A 418 9.39 24.98 -8.21
C ARG A 418 7.93 24.65 -7.90
N PHE A 419 7.29 25.39 -7.01
CA PHE A 419 5.89 25.16 -6.61
C PHE A 419 4.91 25.16 -7.79
N GLY A 420 5.11 26.02 -8.79
CA GLY A 420 4.27 26.06 -10.00
C GLY A 420 4.32 24.81 -10.87
N THR A 421 5.23 23.88 -10.58
CA THR A 421 5.34 22.59 -11.28
C THR A 421 4.63 21.44 -10.55
N PHE A 422 4.06 21.70 -9.37
CA PHE A 422 3.24 20.72 -8.67
C PHE A 422 1.90 20.57 -9.39
N ARG A 423 1.47 19.33 -9.50
CA ARG A 423 0.12 19.03 -9.95
C ARG A 423 -0.84 19.11 -8.80
N THR A 424 -1.98 19.73 -9.07
CA THR A 424 -3.01 19.97 -8.07
C THR A 424 -4.34 19.46 -8.58
N ASP A 425 -5.13 18.92 -7.68
CA ASP A 425 -6.53 18.62 -7.90
C ASP A 425 -7.40 19.11 -6.73
N VAL A 426 -8.69 19.11 -6.99
CA VAL A 426 -9.73 19.37 -5.99
C VAL A 426 -10.80 18.33 -6.12
N GLY A 427 -11.48 18.05 -5.03
CA GLY A 427 -12.56 17.08 -5.10
C GLY A 427 -13.57 17.22 -3.97
N LEU A 428 -14.67 16.52 -4.17
CA LEU A 428 -15.77 16.41 -3.24
C LEU A 428 -16.15 14.94 -3.07
N GLY A 429 -16.74 14.61 -1.93
CA GLY A 429 -17.22 13.26 -1.70
C GLY A 429 -18.22 13.16 -0.56
N ILE A 430 -18.80 11.98 -0.45
CA ILE A 430 -19.66 11.58 0.66
C ILE A 430 -19.07 10.30 1.25
N ASP A 431 -18.79 10.33 2.53
CA ASP A 431 -18.31 9.20 3.31
C ASP A 431 -19.46 8.64 4.14
N LEU A 432 -19.73 7.36 3.98
CA LEU A 432 -20.81 6.63 4.65
C LEU A 432 -20.29 5.77 5.82
N GLY A 433 -19.05 6.01 6.25
CA GLY A 433 -18.41 5.28 7.34
C GLY A 433 -17.76 3.97 6.93
N ILE A 434 -18.46 3.12 6.17
CA ILE A 434 -17.94 1.84 5.64
C ILE A 434 -17.32 1.98 4.25
N PHE A 435 -17.72 2.98 3.49
CA PHE A 435 -17.14 3.36 2.21
C PHE A 435 -17.43 4.83 1.91
N GLY A 436 -16.60 5.44 1.07
CA GLY A 436 -16.80 6.79 0.56
C GLY A 436 -16.79 6.82 -0.96
N ILE A 437 -17.61 7.69 -1.54
CA ILE A 437 -17.65 7.97 -2.98
C ILE A 437 -17.16 9.38 -3.18
N TYR A 438 -16.20 9.54 -4.08
CA TYR A 438 -15.52 10.80 -4.32
C TYR A 438 -15.43 11.13 -5.80
N VAL A 439 -15.41 12.42 -6.11
CA VAL A 439 -15.12 12.96 -7.44
C VAL A 439 -13.94 13.91 -7.31
N ALA A 440 -12.92 13.75 -8.14
CA ALA A 440 -11.76 14.62 -8.20
C ALA A 440 -11.55 15.17 -9.61
N LYS A 441 -11.09 16.41 -9.69
CA LYS A 441 -10.76 17.09 -10.95
C LYS A 441 -9.39 17.74 -10.83
N ALA A 442 -8.52 17.45 -11.79
CA ALA A 442 -7.25 18.16 -11.94
C ALA A 442 -7.50 19.66 -12.20
N VAL A 443 -6.82 20.51 -11.42
CA VAL A 443 -6.84 21.97 -11.58
C VAL A 443 -5.64 22.42 -12.40
N SER A 444 -4.48 21.82 -12.19
CA SER A 444 -3.26 22.14 -12.93
C SER A 444 -3.22 21.60 -14.38
N SER A 445 -4.23 20.84 -14.79
CA SER A 445 -4.38 20.33 -16.16
C SER A 445 -5.84 20.30 -16.59
N SER A 446 -6.16 21.02 -17.66
CA SER A 446 -7.52 21.03 -18.22
C SER A 446 -7.84 19.75 -19.02
N LYS A 447 -6.83 19.00 -19.42
CA LYS A 447 -6.97 17.79 -20.26
C LYS A 447 -7.42 16.55 -19.50
N GLU A 448 -7.20 16.51 -18.17
CA GLU A 448 -7.59 15.37 -17.35
C GLU A 448 -9.11 15.37 -17.12
N PRO A 449 -9.82 14.26 -17.33
CA PRO A 449 -11.24 14.16 -17.02
C PRO A 449 -11.47 14.21 -15.51
N ALA A 450 -12.71 14.44 -15.07
CA ALA A 450 -13.06 14.22 -13.68
C ALA A 450 -13.06 12.71 -13.40
N ASN A 451 -12.43 12.32 -12.29
CA ASN A 451 -12.33 10.93 -11.87
C ASN A 451 -13.28 10.66 -10.72
N VAL A 452 -14.10 9.61 -10.86
CA VAL A 452 -14.94 9.09 -9.79
C VAL A 452 -14.26 7.87 -9.19
N PHE A 453 -14.14 7.84 -7.87
CA PHE A 453 -13.52 6.72 -7.17
C PHE A 453 -14.22 6.39 -5.86
N LEU A 454 -14.04 5.15 -5.44
CA LEU A 454 -14.59 4.62 -4.21
C LEU A 454 -13.45 4.23 -3.26
N ARG A 455 -13.64 4.46 -1.97
CA ARG A 455 -12.72 4.01 -0.93
C ARG A 455 -13.47 3.34 0.21
N LEU A 456 -12.87 2.31 0.78
CA LEU A 456 -13.35 1.67 1.99
C LEU A 456 -12.82 2.33 3.25
N HIS A 457 -11.71 3.03 3.14
CA HIS A 457 -11.08 3.74 4.22
C HIS A 457 -11.14 5.24 3.96
N ARG A 458 -11.03 6.01 5.01
CA ARG A 458 -10.81 7.44 4.89
C ARG A 458 -9.60 7.70 4.01
N ARG A 459 -9.53 8.89 3.43
CA ARG A 459 -8.45 9.23 2.49
C ARG A 459 -7.08 9.18 3.18
N PHE A 460 -6.98 9.52 4.45
CA PHE A 460 -5.80 9.38 5.32
C PHE A 460 -6.15 9.55 6.80
#